data_3572d4dee253b94abf32ac5992f68f44
#
_entry.id   3572d4dee253b94abf32ac5992f68f44
#
_cell.length_a   1.000
_cell.length_b   1.000
_cell.length_c   1.000
_cell.angle_alpha   90.00
_cell.angle_beta   90.00
_cell.angle_gamma   90.00
#
_symmetry.space_group_name_H-M   'P 1'
#
loop_
_entity.id
_entity.type
_entity.pdbx_description
1 polymer ?
#
loop_
_entity_poly.entity_id
_entity_poly.type
_entity_poly.pdbx_seq_one_letter_code
_entity_poly.pdbx_strand_id
1 'polypeptide(L)'
;MKEIKRKSLRNRLILEFLNKTSKSHKNITENESKENGSVASLMQVFERLLYDIYFYREKLLTGGDDEDLHQFRIACRRSVVLMGEFRFLYEEEILLEHRTGLKNLISISNTKRDMDVLVSELTKIDREKEAFHYQEELDVLKERVEKILQKEHELIINYLQSETCINDLIAWKNYITDMNKTNISIYGRYPIYSLSQYVIFQRFLKIKKRIKRLDPKHDASETLHKLRIEYKKMRYLLETFGYLYEKKEIKKLLKEMKKLQDVLGLFHDSHQQKMIFESLLETEKNERVRSFIKEILLSSLKAYQKKEILKIRKQLKEFLKKEEAYRQIFT
;
A
#
# COMPACT_ATOMS: atom_id res chain seq x y z
N MET A 1 2.24 -36.47 11.97
CA MET A 1 3.58 -36.33 12.61
C MET A 1 4.64 -35.71 11.69
N LYS A 2 4.83 -36.15 10.44
CA LYS A 2 5.81 -35.54 9.49
C LYS A 2 5.49 -34.07 9.16
N GLU A 3 4.23 -33.73 9.04
CA GLU A 3 3.75 -32.38 8.69
C GLU A 3 3.92 -31.37 9.83
N ILE A 4 3.65 -31.78 11.07
CA ILE A 4 3.87 -30.97 12.27
C ILE A 4 5.38 -30.67 12.47
N LYS A 5 6.24 -31.65 12.22
CA LYS A 5 7.70 -31.47 12.26
C LYS A 5 8.20 -30.54 11.15
N ARG A 6 7.61 -30.58 9.95
CA ARG A 6 7.95 -29.66 8.84
C ARG A 6 7.50 -28.21 9.17
N LYS A 7 6.30 -28.01 9.71
CA LYS A 7 5.83 -26.68 10.18
C LYS A 7 6.76 -26.12 11.25
N SER A 8 7.14 -26.93 12.25
CA SER A 8 8.05 -26.53 13.31
C SER A 8 9.45 -26.14 12.79
N LEU A 9 10.00 -26.91 11.85
CA LEU A 9 11.31 -26.60 11.26
C LEU A 9 11.28 -25.31 10.43
N ARG A 10 10.21 -25.08 9.65
CA ARG A 10 10.03 -23.86 8.87
C ARG A 10 9.90 -22.61 9.74
N ASN A 11 9.10 -22.68 10.81
CA ASN A 11 8.98 -21.58 11.78
C ASN A 11 10.32 -21.28 12.48
N ARG A 12 11.11 -22.30 12.78
CA ARG A 12 12.43 -22.12 13.35
C ARG A 12 13.40 -21.39 12.41
N LEU A 13 13.41 -21.71 11.13
CA LEU A 13 14.23 -21.02 10.13
C LEU A 13 13.83 -19.55 9.96
N ILE A 14 12.54 -19.26 10.04
CA ILE A 14 12.02 -17.89 10.03
C ILE A 14 12.50 -17.12 11.26
N LEU A 15 12.37 -17.70 12.45
CA LEU A 15 12.83 -17.08 13.71
C LEU A 15 14.34 -16.87 13.74
N GLU A 16 15.12 -17.79 13.22
CA GLU A 16 16.58 -17.63 13.08
C GLU A 16 16.94 -16.47 12.16
N PHE A 17 16.21 -16.31 11.05
CA PHE A 17 16.38 -15.15 10.17
C PHE A 17 16.02 -13.85 10.89
N LEU A 18 14.87 -13.79 11.57
CA LEU A 18 14.43 -12.61 12.31
C LEU A 18 15.46 -12.20 13.38
N ASN A 19 16.00 -13.16 14.12
CA ASN A 19 17.00 -12.90 15.15
C ASN A 19 18.36 -12.41 14.57
N LYS A 20 18.73 -12.89 13.39
CA LYS A 20 19.99 -12.49 12.73
C LYS A 20 19.91 -11.09 12.15
N THR A 21 18.78 -10.74 11.50
CA THR A 21 18.57 -9.42 10.89
C THR A 21 18.34 -8.32 11.91
N SER A 22 17.69 -8.60 13.05
CA SER A 22 17.51 -7.60 14.11
C SER A 22 18.82 -7.09 14.73
N LYS A 23 19.88 -7.90 14.71
CA LYS A 23 21.23 -7.50 15.17
C LYS A 23 21.99 -6.66 14.13
N SER A 24 21.74 -6.87 12.85
CA SER A 24 22.42 -6.19 11.75
C SER A 24 21.96 -4.74 11.53
N HIS A 25 20.71 -4.41 11.91
CA HIS A 25 20.10 -3.10 11.62
C HIS A 25 20.54 -1.94 12.54
N LYS A 26 21.31 -2.20 13.59
CA LYS A 26 21.69 -1.16 14.57
C LYS A 26 22.91 -0.30 14.19
N ASN A 27 23.69 -0.63 13.16
CA ASN A 27 25.03 -0.09 12.98
C ASN A 27 25.38 0.47 11.59
N ILE A 28 24.41 0.91 10.78
CA ILE A 28 24.75 1.55 9.48
C ILE A 28 24.79 3.07 9.65
N THR A 29 25.97 3.67 9.55
CA THR A 29 26.14 5.13 9.57
C THR A 29 25.68 5.73 8.22
N GLU A 30 25.13 6.95 8.25
CA GLU A 30 24.57 7.65 7.07
C GLU A 30 25.58 7.82 5.91
N ASN A 31 26.88 7.85 6.19
CA ASN A 31 27.93 8.06 5.17
C ASN A 31 28.30 6.79 4.39
N GLU A 32 28.34 5.62 5.03
CA GLU A 32 28.64 4.36 4.36
C GLU A 32 27.57 3.95 3.35
N SER A 33 26.33 4.38 3.56
CA SER A 33 25.20 4.00 2.71
C SER A 33 25.16 4.75 1.36
N LYS A 34 25.81 5.90 1.23
CA LYS A 34 25.83 6.68 -0.03
C LYS A 34 26.74 6.06 -1.09
N GLU A 35 27.80 5.42 -0.68
CA GLU A 35 28.83 4.83 -1.56
C GLU A 35 28.54 3.37 -1.91
N ASN A 36 27.68 2.70 -1.15
CA ASN A 36 27.33 1.31 -1.44
C ASN A 36 26.63 1.16 -2.79
N GLY A 37 26.99 0.11 -3.53
CA GLY A 37 26.34 -0.23 -4.79
C GLY A 37 24.80 -0.42 -4.60
N SER A 38 24.05 -0.04 -5.61
CA SER A 38 22.59 -0.02 -5.55
C SER A 38 21.95 -1.36 -5.20
N VAL A 39 22.55 -2.48 -5.64
CA VAL A 39 22.03 -3.81 -5.32
C VAL A 39 22.20 -4.14 -3.85
N ALA A 40 23.37 -3.88 -3.27
CA ALA A 40 23.60 -4.11 -1.84
C ALA A 40 22.66 -3.27 -0.96
N SER A 41 22.45 -2.01 -1.33
CA SER A 41 21.51 -1.12 -0.62
C SER A 41 20.06 -1.59 -0.72
N LEU A 42 19.63 -2.03 -1.92
CA LEU A 42 18.28 -2.55 -2.11
C LEU A 42 18.09 -3.89 -1.39
N MET A 43 19.09 -4.74 -1.35
CA MET A 43 19.07 -5.99 -0.59
C MET A 43 18.77 -5.71 0.88
N GLN A 44 19.48 -4.77 1.51
CA GLN A 44 19.22 -4.37 2.90
C GLN A 44 17.80 -3.84 3.11
N VAL A 45 17.28 -3.05 2.16
CA VAL A 45 15.90 -2.55 2.22
C VAL A 45 14.90 -3.71 2.10
N PHE A 46 15.12 -4.65 1.19
CA PHE A 46 14.25 -5.81 1.03
C PHE A 46 14.31 -6.76 2.21
N GLU A 47 15.49 -6.98 2.82
CA GLU A 47 15.62 -7.77 4.05
C GLU A 47 14.81 -7.17 5.20
N ARG A 48 14.86 -5.84 5.37
CA ARG A 48 14.06 -5.14 6.37
C ARG A 48 12.57 -5.28 6.10
N LEU A 49 12.12 -5.09 4.86
CA LEU A 49 10.72 -5.24 4.49
C LEU A 49 10.23 -6.68 4.65
N LEU A 50 11.08 -7.66 4.35
CA LEU A 50 10.78 -9.07 4.57
C LEU A 50 10.68 -9.39 6.06
N TYR A 51 11.54 -8.80 6.90
CA TYR A 51 11.42 -8.89 8.35
C TYR A 51 10.05 -8.38 8.81
N ASP A 52 9.63 -7.20 8.36
CA ASP A 52 8.33 -6.62 8.70
C ASP A 52 7.18 -7.54 8.24
N ILE A 53 7.28 -8.13 7.04
CA ILE A 53 6.27 -9.08 6.52
C ILE A 53 6.15 -10.31 7.44
N TYR A 54 7.27 -10.92 7.83
CA TYR A 54 7.25 -12.07 8.74
C TYR A 54 6.74 -11.70 10.13
N PHE A 55 7.21 -10.58 10.67
CA PHE A 55 6.83 -10.10 12.01
C PHE A 55 5.31 -9.87 12.11
N TYR A 56 4.73 -9.12 11.17
CA TYR A 56 3.31 -8.86 11.18
C TYR A 56 2.47 -10.08 10.78
N ARG A 57 3.00 -10.97 9.94
CA ARG A 57 2.34 -12.27 9.69
C ARG A 57 2.21 -13.09 10.96
N GLU A 58 3.28 -13.22 11.73
CA GLU A 58 3.23 -13.99 13.00
C GLU A 58 2.26 -13.33 14.01
N LYS A 59 2.26 -12.01 14.11
CA LYS A 59 1.26 -11.30 14.91
C LYS A 59 -0.16 -11.64 14.48
N LEU A 60 -0.49 -11.55 13.20
CA LEU A 60 -1.81 -11.87 12.68
C LEU A 60 -2.22 -13.31 12.98
N LEU A 61 -1.31 -14.26 12.92
CA LEU A 61 -1.56 -15.67 13.23
C LEU A 61 -1.76 -15.95 14.74
N THR A 62 -1.38 -15.02 15.59
CA THR A 62 -1.49 -15.11 17.06
C THR A 62 -2.55 -14.18 17.66
N GLY A 63 -3.45 -13.61 16.81
CA GLY A 63 -4.54 -12.74 17.26
C GLY A 63 -4.25 -11.24 17.10
N GLY A 64 -3.39 -10.87 16.14
CA GLY A 64 -3.12 -9.47 15.81
C GLY A 64 -4.34 -8.69 15.32
N ASP A 65 -4.26 -7.37 15.42
CA ASP A 65 -5.34 -6.44 15.13
C ASP A 65 -5.31 -5.89 13.68
N ASP A 66 -6.20 -4.95 13.38
CA ASP A 66 -6.29 -4.30 12.07
C ASP A 66 -5.07 -3.45 11.73
N GLU A 67 -4.36 -2.92 12.74
CA GLU A 67 -3.10 -2.19 12.52
C GLU A 67 -1.98 -3.14 12.13
N ASP A 68 -1.89 -4.33 12.71
CA ASP A 68 -0.94 -5.35 12.30
C ASP A 68 -1.16 -5.79 10.85
N LEU A 69 -2.43 -5.96 10.43
CA LEU A 69 -2.77 -6.20 9.02
C LEU A 69 -2.38 -5.03 8.13
N HIS A 70 -2.61 -3.81 8.60
CA HIS A 70 -2.24 -2.60 7.87
C HIS A 70 -0.72 -2.53 7.63
N GLN A 71 0.09 -2.77 8.64
CA GLN A 71 1.55 -2.77 8.55
C GLN A 71 2.07 -3.91 7.67
N PHE A 72 1.51 -5.11 7.78
CA PHE A 72 1.78 -6.23 6.88
C PHE A 72 1.59 -5.82 5.40
N ARG A 73 0.44 -5.22 5.10
CA ARG A 73 0.12 -4.73 3.74
C ARG A 73 1.05 -3.62 3.26
N ILE A 74 1.47 -2.73 4.17
CA ILE A 74 2.45 -1.67 3.83
C ILE A 74 3.79 -2.29 3.44
N ALA A 75 4.31 -3.25 4.20
CA ALA A 75 5.57 -3.90 3.91
C ALA A 75 5.53 -4.65 2.56
N CYS A 76 4.48 -5.42 2.29
CA CYS A 76 4.26 -6.07 0.99
C CYS A 76 4.18 -5.06 -0.16
N ARG A 77 3.42 -3.96 0.00
CA ARG A 77 3.26 -2.93 -1.04
C ARG A 77 4.56 -2.19 -1.33
N ARG A 78 5.35 -1.87 -0.30
CA ARG A 78 6.67 -1.24 -0.46
C ARG A 78 7.59 -2.15 -1.26
N SER A 79 7.66 -3.44 -0.93
CA SER A 79 8.44 -4.43 -1.68
C SER A 79 8.02 -4.48 -3.16
N VAL A 80 6.72 -4.62 -3.44
CA VAL A 80 6.19 -4.64 -4.83
C VAL A 80 6.52 -3.36 -5.59
N VAL A 81 6.48 -2.20 -4.93
CA VAL A 81 6.80 -0.91 -5.56
C VAL A 81 8.29 -0.83 -5.87
N LEU A 82 9.16 -1.13 -4.91
CA LEU A 82 10.62 -1.06 -5.11
C LEU A 82 11.08 -2.03 -6.19
N MET A 83 10.57 -3.27 -6.21
CA MET A 83 10.82 -4.22 -7.31
C MET A 83 10.44 -3.63 -8.67
N GLY A 84 9.30 -2.96 -8.76
CA GLY A 84 8.83 -2.37 -10.02
C GLY A 84 9.60 -1.13 -10.46
N GLU A 85 10.08 -0.31 -9.50
CA GLU A 85 10.81 0.91 -9.80
C GLU A 85 12.28 0.63 -10.17
N PHE A 86 12.89 -0.39 -9.58
CA PHE A 86 14.27 -0.80 -9.80
C PHE A 86 14.39 -2.07 -10.66
N ARG A 87 13.34 -2.44 -11.40
CA ARG A 87 13.29 -3.65 -12.23
C ARG A 87 14.45 -3.78 -13.22
N PHE A 88 15.02 -2.66 -13.68
CA PHE A 88 16.14 -2.63 -14.61
C PHE A 88 17.47 -3.13 -14.01
N LEU A 89 17.50 -3.41 -12.71
CA LEU A 89 18.66 -3.98 -12.02
C LEU A 89 18.66 -5.52 -12.02
N TYR A 90 17.54 -6.16 -12.34
CA TYR A 90 17.32 -7.60 -12.15
C TYR A 90 16.80 -8.28 -13.40
N GLU A 91 16.90 -9.59 -13.44
CA GLU A 91 16.23 -10.40 -14.46
C GLU A 91 14.69 -10.28 -14.30
N GLU A 92 14.03 -9.88 -15.38
CA GLU A 92 12.63 -9.47 -15.33
C GLU A 92 11.70 -10.64 -14.96
N GLU A 93 11.97 -11.84 -15.46
CA GLU A 93 11.11 -13.02 -15.24
C GLU A 93 11.10 -13.44 -13.76
N ILE A 94 12.28 -13.57 -13.14
CA ILE A 94 12.43 -13.97 -11.74
C ILE A 94 11.80 -12.91 -10.82
N LEU A 95 12.05 -11.64 -11.13
CA LEU A 95 11.46 -10.54 -10.36
C LEU A 95 9.94 -10.50 -10.46
N LEU A 96 9.38 -10.87 -11.63
CA LEU A 96 7.93 -10.90 -11.86
C LEU A 96 7.25 -11.98 -11.01
N GLU A 97 7.87 -13.14 -10.85
CA GLU A 97 7.36 -14.23 -10.02
C GLU A 97 7.22 -13.79 -8.56
N HIS A 98 8.32 -13.33 -7.94
CA HIS A 98 8.29 -12.86 -6.55
C HIS A 98 7.34 -11.68 -6.33
N ARG A 99 7.28 -10.77 -7.31
CA ARG A 99 6.35 -9.66 -7.28
C ARG A 99 4.90 -10.11 -7.32
N THR A 100 4.61 -11.20 -8.03
CA THR A 100 3.25 -11.79 -8.10
C THR A 100 2.88 -12.42 -6.77
N GLY A 101 3.74 -13.21 -6.13
CA GLY A 101 3.52 -13.76 -4.79
C GLY A 101 3.18 -12.67 -3.78
N LEU A 102 3.99 -11.59 -3.72
CA LEU A 102 3.70 -10.45 -2.82
C LEU A 102 2.40 -9.70 -3.16
N LYS A 103 2.00 -9.62 -4.42
CA LYS A 103 0.69 -9.06 -4.79
C LYS A 103 -0.46 -9.92 -4.33
N ASN A 104 -0.33 -11.24 -4.36
CA ASN A 104 -1.33 -12.16 -3.84
C ASN A 104 -1.55 -11.94 -2.33
N LEU A 105 -0.47 -11.74 -1.55
CA LEU A 105 -0.54 -11.37 -0.13
C LEU A 105 -1.31 -10.05 0.11
N ILE A 106 -1.18 -9.09 -0.80
CA ILE A 106 -1.94 -7.85 -0.71
C ILE A 106 -3.40 -8.07 -1.09
N SER A 107 -3.67 -8.85 -2.15
CA SER A 107 -5.00 -8.99 -2.73
C SER A 107 -5.98 -9.71 -1.81
N ILE A 108 -5.52 -10.75 -1.09
CA ILE A 108 -6.34 -11.54 -0.18
C ILE A 108 -6.98 -10.70 0.93
N SER A 109 -6.40 -9.57 1.27
CA SER A 109 -6.88 -8.70 2.33
C SER A 109 -7.51 -7.39 1.83
N ASN A 110 -7.82 -7.29 0.53
CA ASN A 110 -8.43 -6.06 0.00
C ASN A 110 -9.87 -5.90 0.49
N THR A 111 -10.69 -6.95 0.40
CA THR A 111 -12.09 -6.92 0.83
C THR A 111 -12.19 -6.55 2.30
N LYS A 112 -11.40 -7.20 3.17
CA LYS A 112 -11.38 -6.85 4.59
C LYS A 112 -11.10 -5.36 4.79
N ARG A 113 -10.07 -4.82 4.14
CA ARG A 113 -9.71 -3.40 4.27
C ARG A 113 -10.81 -2.46 3.78
N ASP A 114 -11.49 -2.81 2.69
CA ASP A 114 -12.59 -2.00 2.17
C ASP A 114 -13.79 -2.03 3.13
N MET A 115 -14.05 -3.17 3.78
CA MET A 115 -15.09 -3.30 4.82
C MET A 115 -14.72 -2.56 6.10
N ASP A 116 -13.47 -2.58 6.57
CA ASP A 116 -13.01 -1.80 7.73
C ASP A 116 -13.26 -0.30 7.53
N VAL A 117 -12.97 0.21 6.32
CA VAL A 117 -13.26 1.61 5.97
C VAL A 117 -14.75 1.88 5.97
N LEU A 118 -15.56 0.94 5.47
CA LEU A 118 -17.02 1.07 5.46
C LEU A 118 -17.59 1.10 6.87
N VAL A 119 -17.17 0.22 7.78
CA VAL A 119 -17.57 0.25 9.20
C VAL A 119 -17.25 1.59 9.85
N SER A 120 -16.05 2.10 9.59
CA SER A 120 -15.65 3.41 10.12
C SER A 120 -16.58 4.53 9.65
N GLU A 121 -17.05 4.50 8.39
CA GLU A 121 -18.00 5.49 7.87
C GLU A 121 -19.40 5.29 8.42
N LEU A 122 -19.91 4.07 8.46
CA LEU A 122 -21.24 3.79 9.07
C LEU A 122 -21.26 4.22 10.54
N THR A 123 -20.17 4.04 11.28
CA THR A 123 -20.03 4.50 12.66
C THR A 123 -20.02 6.03 12.78
N LYS A 124 -19.47 6.75 11.80
CA LYS A 124 -19.53 8.22 11.78
C LYS A 124 -20.95 8.70 11.51
N ILE A 125 -21.62 8.11 10.53
CA ILE A 125 -23.03 8.41 10.21
C ILE A 125 -23.92 8.19 11.42
N ASP A 126 -23.75 7.08 12.14
CA ASP A 126 -24.49 6.75 13.35
C ASP A 126 -24.40 7.80 14.47
N ARG A 127 -23.31 8.56 14.52
CA ARG A 127 -23.11 9.64 15.49
C ARG A 127 -23.76 10.97 15.08
N GLU A 128 -24.22 11.07 13.84
CA GLU A 128 -24.88 12.28 13.36
C GLU A 128 -26.35 12.30 13.80
N LYS A 129 -26.85 13.47 14.22
CA LYS A 129 -28.22 13.60 14.72
C LYS A 129 -29.29 13.19 13.70
N GLU A 130 -28.98 13.32 12.42
CA GLU A 130 -29.89 12.96 11.33
C GLU A 130 -30.03 11.43 11.15
N ALA A 131 -29.06 10.66 11.64
CA ALA A 131 -29.09 9.20 11.55
C ALA A 131 -30.09 8.54 12.49
N PHE A 132 -30.61 9.25 13.49
CA PHE A 132 -31.60 8.70 14.46
C PHE A 132 -32.83 8.14 13.77
N HIS A 133 -33.23 8.69 12.63
CA HIS A 133 -34.37 8.20 11.85
C HIS A 133 -34.12 6.91 11.08
N TYR A 134 -32.85 6.48 10.96
CA TYR A 134 -32.38 5.33 10.14
C TYR A 134 -31.59 4.32 10.96
N GLN A 135 -31.82 4.27 12.28
CA GLN A 135 -31.07 3.40 13.19
C GLN A 135 -31.22 1.92 12.84
N GLU A 136 -32.42 1.47 12.54
CA GLU A 136 -32.69 0.08 12.17
C GLU A 136 -31.99 -0.32 10.89
N GLU A 137 -31.99 0.55 9.88
CA GLU A 137 -31.33 0.34 8.60
C GLU A 137 -29.80 0.32 8.75
N LEU A 138 -29.25 1.20 9.59
CA LEU A 138 -27.83 1.22 9.93
C LEU A 138 -27.39 -0.06 10.63
N ASP A 139 -28.17 -0.55 11.59
CA ASP A 139 -27.86 -1.76 12.35
C ASP A 139 -27.88 -3.00 11.45
N VAL A 140 -28.84 -3.09 10.53
CA VAL A 140 -28.89 -4.15 9.50
C VAL A 140 -27.64 -4.12 8.62
N LEU A 141 -27.19 -2.93 8.18
CA LEU A 141 -25.99 -2.80 7.35
C LEU A 141 -24.73 -3.15 8.13
N LYS A 142 -24.60 -2.71 9.38
CA LYS A 142 -23.46 -3.03 10.25
C LYS A 142 -23.33 -4.53 10.46
N GLU A 143 -24.43 -5.20 10.85
CA GLU A 143 -24.46 -6.65 11.05
C GLU A 143 -24.01 -7.41 9.79
N ARG A 144 -24.45 -6.95 8.61
CA ARG A 144 -24.05 -7.56 7.34
C ARG A 144 -22.57 -7.38 7.05
N VAL A 145 -22.03 -6.19 7.29
CA VAL A 145 -20.58 -5.89 7.09
C VAL A 145 -19.75 -6.67 8.09
N GLU A 146 -20.14 -6.81 9.33
CA GLU A 146 -19.48 -7.61 10.35
C GLU A 146 -19.37 -9.10 9.97
N LYS A 147 -20.45 -9.68 9.41
CA LYS A 147 -20.40 -11.05 8.88
C LYS A 147 -19.40 -11.21 7.74
N ILE A 148 -19.31 -10.22 6.85
CA ILE A 148 -18.30 -10.21 5.79
C ILE A 148 -16.89 -10.11 6.39
N LEU A 149 -16.68 -9.21 7.34
CA LEU A 149 -15.39 -9.02 8.01
C LEU A 149 -14.88 -10.29 8.69
N GLN A 150 -15.76 -11.00 9.40
CA GLN A 150 -15.41 -12.27 10.03
C GLN A 150 -14.95 -13.31 9.00
N LYS A 151 -15.72 -13.49 7.93
CA LYS A 151 -15.38 -14.39 6.84
C LYS A 151 -14.06 -14.03 6.17
N GLU A 152 -13.84 -12.76 5.87
CA GLU A 152 -12.61 -12.29 5.25
C GLU A 152 -11.41 -12.46 6.19
N HIS A 153 -11.59 -12.27 7.49
CA HIS A 153 -10.54 -12.54 8.48
C HIS A 153 -10.11 -14.02 8.44
N GLU A 154 -11.06 -14.94 8.46
CA GLU A 154 -10.79 -16.38 8.37
C GLU A 154 -10.05 -16.74 7.08
N LEU A 155 -10.46 -16.17 5.93
CA LEU A 155 -9.80 -16.36 4.65
C LEU A 155 -8.35 -15.88 4.66
N ILE A 156 -8.09 -14.71 5.27
CA ILE A 156 -6.73 -14.17 5.41
C ILE A 156 -5.87 -15.10 6.26
N ILE A 157 -6.35 -15.52 7.43
CA ILE A 157 -5.59 -16.41 8.32
C ILE A 157 -5.29 -17.75 7.65
N ASN A 158 -6.28 -18.35 7.01
CA ASN A 158 -6.10 -19.60 6.27
C ASN A 158 -5.05 -19.46 5.14
N TYR A 159 -5.10 -18.35 4.38
CA TYR A 159 -4.11 -18.09 3.34
C TYR A 159 -2.70 -17.87 3.92
N LEU A 160 -2.58 -17.08 4.99
CA LEU A 160 -1.29 -16.85 5.65
C LEU A 160 -0.66 -18.13 6.22
N GLN A 161 -1.46 -19.13 6.58
CA GLN A 161 -1.01 -20.45 7.02
C GLN A 161 -0.71 -21.42 5.88
N SER A 162 -1.16 -21.13 4.66
CA SER A 162 -1.06 -22.02 3.52
C SER A 162 0.38 -22.29 3.10
N GLU A 163 0.61 -23.46 2.50
CA GLU A 163 1.92 -23.80 1.92
C GLU A 163 2.30 -22.84 0.79
N THR A 164 1.34 -22.36 0.02
CA THR A 164 1.56 -21.39 -1.05
C THR A 164 2.16 -20.10 -0.50
N CYS A 165 1.54 -19.50 0.53
CA CYS A 165 2.06 -18.29 1.17
C CYS A 165 3.47 -18.50 1.74
N ILE A 166 3.68 -19.61 2.42
CA ILE A 166 4.98 -19.94 3.04
C ILE A 166 6.05 -20.12 1.98
N ASN A 167 5.74 -20.84 0.89
CA ASN A 167 6.68 -21.09 -0.19
C ASN A 167 7.05 -19.79 -0.94
N ASP A 168 6.07 -18.93 -1.22
CA ASP A 168 6.30 -17.60 -1.83
C ASP A 168 7.24 -16.75 -0.97
N LEU A 169 7.06 -16.72 0.35
CA LEU A 169 7.91 -15.97 1.26
C LEU A 169 9.32 -16.58 1.38
N ILE A 170 9.45 -17.91 1.37
CA ILE A 170 10.75 -18.58 1.37
C ILE A 170 11.49 -18.32 0.05
N ALA A 171 10.81 -18.43 -1.08
CA ALA A 171 11.40 -18.14 -2.38
C ALA A 171 11.89 -16.68 -2.45
N TRP A 172 11.08 -15.73 -2.00
CA TRP A 172 11.47 -14.34 -1.91
C TRP A 172 12.69 -14.11 -0.98
N LYS A 173 12.72 -14.76 0.18
CA LYS A 173 13.87 -14.71 1.09
C LYS A 173 15.15 -15.21 0.42
N ASN A 174 15.08 -16.38 -0.23
CA ASN A 174 16.23 -16.98 -0.91
C ASN A 174 16.74 -16.07 -2.02
N TYR A 175 15.82 -15.49 -2.81
CA TYR A 175 16.16 -14.53 -3.86
C TYR A 175 16.90 -13.31 -3.30
N ILE A 176 16.43 -12.69 -2.21
CA ILE A 176 17.10 -11.56 -1.56
C ILE A 176 18.51 -11.96 -1.11
N THR A 177 18.65 -13.14 -0.50
CA THR A 177 19.96 -13.63 0.00
C THR A 177 20.96 -13.85 -1.15
N ASP A 178 20.50 -14.27 -2.31
CA ASP A 178 21.33 -14.57 -3.47
C ASP A 178 21.44 -13.39 -4.47
N MET A 179 20.83 -12.26 -4.17
CA MET A 179 20.83 -11.07 -5.05
C MET A 179 22.21 -10.62 -5.51
N ASN A 180 23.22 -10.73 -4.66
CA ASN A 180 24.59 -10.38 -5.00
C ASN A 180 25.29 -11.40 -5.90
N LYS A 181 24.75 -12.60 -6.03
CA LYS A 181 25.31 -13.71 -6.82
C LYS A 181 24.66 -13.84 -8.21
N THR A 182 23.52 -13.19 -8.44
CA THR A 182 22.79 -13.23 -9.71
C THR A 182 23.39 -12.27 -10.73
N ASN A 183 23.13 -12.50 -12.02
CA ASN A 183 23.52 -11.60 -13.11
C ASN A 183 22.86 -10.22 -12.90
N ILE A 184 23.65 -9.30 -12.36
CA ILE A 184 23.20 -7.95 -12.05
C ILE A 184 23.51 -7.05 -13.25
N SER A 185 22.52 -6.24 -13.64
CA SER A 185 22.71 -5.19 -14.62
C SER A 185 23.92 -4.29 -14.23
N ILE A 186 24.60 -3.76 -15.24
CA ILE A 186 25.72 -2.79 -15.04
C ILE A 186 25.32 -1.64 -14.11
N TYR A 187 24.05 -1.28 -14.06
CA TYR A 187 23.52 -0.25 -13.16
C TYR A 187 23.58 -0.62 -11.67
N GLY A 188 23.70 -1.90 -11.34
CA GLY A 188 23.77 -2.35 -9.94
C GLY A 188 25.03 -1.90 -9.19
N ARG A 189 26.06 -1.49 -9.91
CA ARG A 189 27.32 -0.96 -9.36
C ARG A 189 27.29 0.55 -9.08
N TYR A 190 26.30 1.26 -9.62
CA TYR A 190 26.16 2.69 -9.33
C TYR A 190 25.71 2.91 -7.88
N PRO A 191 26.12 4.02 -7.26
CA PRO A 191 25.66 4.40 -5.94
C PRO A 191 24.12 4.48 -5.89
N ILE A 192 23.52 3.98 -4.82
CA ILE A 192 22.07 4.03 -4.65
C ILE A 192 21.54 5.48 -4.66
N TYR A 193 22.35 6.43 -4.22
CA TYR A 193 22.02 7.86 -4.29
C TYR A 193 21.68 8.28 -5.73
N SER A 194 22.56 8.01 -6.70
CA SER A 194 22.35 8.40 -8.10
C SER A 194 21.14 7.70 -8.72
N LEU A 195 20.93 6.39 -8.44
CA LEU A 195 19.78 5.69 -8.97
C LEU A 195 18.47 6.13 -8.31
N SER A 196 18.49 6.44 -7.02
CA SER A 196 17.30 6.95 -6.32
C SER A 196 16.89 8.33 -6.86
N GLN A 197 17.85 9.23 -7.14
CA GLN A 197 17.60 10.50 -7.83
C GLN A 197 16.85 10.26 -9.15
N TYR A 198 17.42 9.43 -10.01
CA TYR A 198 16.80 9.10 -11.29
C TYR A 198 15.39 8.55 -11.14
N VAL A 199 15.20 7.54 -10.29
CA VAL A 199 13.91 6.86 -10.13
C VAL A 199 12.84 7.83 -9.54
N ILE A 200 13.20 8.63 -8.53
CA ILE A 200 12.30 9.60 -7.91
C ILE A 200 11.90 10.69 -8.94
N PHE A 201 12.87 11.20 -9.70
CA PHE A 201 12.59 12.23 -10.70
C PHE A 201 11.74 11.69 -11.87
N GLN A 202 12.01 10.47 -12.36
CA GLN A 202 11.17 9.82 -13.36
C GLN A 202 9.73 9.62 -12.85
N ARG A 203 9.57 9.31 -11.58
CA ARG A 203 8.24 9.20 -10.95
C ARG A 203 7.52 10.54 -10.91
N PHE A 204 8.23 11.62 -10.56
CA PHE A 204 7.69 12.98 -10.62
C PHE A 204 7.19 13.33 -12.04
N LEU A 205 8.00 13.08 -13.07
CA LEU A 205 7.62 13.33 -14.46
C LEU A 205 6.39 12.54 -14.91
N LYS A 206 6.26 11.29 -14.46
CA LYS A 206 5.04 10.47 -14.70
C LYS A 206 3.80 11.08 -14.07
N ILE A 207 3.89 11.52 -12.82
CA ILE A 207 2.80 12.20 -12.12
C ILE A 207 2.41 13.47 -12.89
N LYS A 208 3.39 14.31 -13.23
CA LYS A 208 3.17 15.53 -14.01
C LYS A 208 2.46 15.26 -15.34
N LYS A 209 2.89 14.24 -16.10
CA LYS A 209 2.26 13.84 -17.35
C LYS A 209 0.80 13.40 -17.16
N ARG A 210 0.48 12.67 -16.07
CA ARG A 210 -0.90 12.27 -15.76
C ARG A 210 -1.78 13.47 -15.38
N ILE A 211 -1.26 14.40 -14.56
CA ILE A 211 -2.00 15.61 -14.18
C ILE A 211 -2.36 16.44 -15.41
N LYS A 212 -1.42 16.61 -16.36
CA LYS A 212 -1.66 17.36 -17.60
C LYS A 212 -2.72 16.71 -18.51
N ARG A 213 -2.97 15.40 -18.37
CA ARG A 213 -3.98 14.66 -19.12
C ARG A 213 -5.34 14.60 -18.44
N LEU A 214 -5.47 15.18 -17.26
CA LEU A 214 -6.73 15.24 -16.54
C LEU A 214 -7.69 16.15 -17.29
N ASP A 215 -8.72 15.54 -17.92
CA ASP A 215 -9.77 16.29 -18.58
C ASP A 215 -10.75 16.85 -17.53
N PRO A 216 -10.98 18.17 -17.54
CA PRO A 216 -11.94 18.78 -16.63
C PRO A 216 -13.40 18.38 -16.89
N LYS A 217 -13.73 17.88 -18.07
CA LYS A 217 -15.10 17.64 -18.54
C LYS A 217 -15.56 16.19 -18.39
N HIS A 218 -14.65 15.22 -18.30
CA HIS A 218 -14.97 13.81 -18.20
C HIS A 218 -14.80 13.29 -16.78
N ASP A 219 -15.43 12.15 -16.49
CA ASP A 219 -15.29 11.46 -15.19
C ASP A 219 -13.81 11.19 -14.89
N ALA A 220 -13.28 11.93 -13.93
CA ALA A 220 -11.87 11.90 -13.57
C ALA A 220 -11.53 10.72 -12.64
N SER A 221 -12.48 9.88 -12.25
CA SER A 221 -12.30 8.86 -11.19
C SER A 221 -11.17 7.87 -11.51
N GLU A 222 -11.14 7.30 -12.70
CA GLU A 222 -10.07 6.39 -13.13
C GLU A 222 -8.70 7.08 -13.18
N THR A 223 -8.66 8.32 -13.68
CA THR A 223 -7.42 9.09 -13.74
C THR A 223 -6.93 9.49 -12.37
N LEU A 224 -7.83 9.86 -11.44
CA LEU A 224 -7.50 10.14 -10.04
C LEU A 224 -7.03 8.89 -9.30
N HIS A 225 -7.63 7.74 -9.56
CA HIS A 225 -7.16 6.45 -9.03
C HIS A 225 -5.72 6.15 -9.51
N LYS A 226 -5.44 6.28 -10.79
CA LYS A 226 -4.09 6.12 -11.35
C LYS A 226 -3.10 7.12 -10.75
N LEU A 227 -3.50 8.37 -10.54
CA LEU A 227 -2.68 9.38 -9.85
C LEU A 227 -2.38 8.97 -8.40
N ARG A 228 -3.38 8.53 -7.65
CA ARG A 228 -3.20 8.05 -6.27
C ARG A 228 -2.14 6.94 -6.19
N ILE A 229 -2.16 5.99 -7.13
CA ILE A 229 -1.16 4.93 -7.21
C ILE A 229 0.24 5.51 -7.44
N GLU A 230 0.41 6.45 -8.39
CA GLU A 230 1.70 7.07 -8.67
C GLU A 230 2.22 7.89 -7.47
N TYR A 231 1.33 8.60 -6.78
CA TYR A 231 1.67 9.34 -5.55
C TYR A 231 2.11 8.41 -4.42
N LYS A 232 1.42 7.28 -4.19
CA LYS A 232 1.84 6.28 -3.22
C LYS A 232 3.22 5.72 -3.53
N LYS A 233 3.51 5.43 -4.81
CA LYS A 233 4.83 4.95 -5.23
C LYS A 233 5.91 5.98 -4.94
N MET A 234 5.67 7.24 -5.28
CA MET A 234 6.61 8.32 -5.02
C MET A 234 6.88 8.51 -3.53
N ARG A 235 5.83 8.47 -2.71
CA ARG A 235 5.98 8.55 -1.27
C ARG A 235 6.82 7.41 -0.71
N TYR A 236 6.59 6.17 -1.14
CA TYR A 236 7.40 5.04 -0.71
C TYR A 236 8.88 5.18 -1.10
N LEU A 237 9.17 5.71 -2.29
CA LEU A 237 10.54 6.02 -2.69
C LEU A 237 11.19 7.07 -1.77
N LEU A 238 10.46 8.17 -1.47
CA LEU A 238 10.95 9.22 -0.58
C LEU A 238 11.10 8.75 0.87
N GLU A 239 10.21 7.90 1.38
CA GLU A 239 10.32 7.31 2.71
C GLU A 239 11.47 6.31 2.81
N THR A 240 11.76 5.58 1.72
CA THR A 240 12.82 4.58 1.69
C THR A 240 14.21 5.22 1.52
N PHE A 241 14.34 6.18 0.63
CA PHE A 241 15.63 6.76 0.26
C PHE A 241 15.84 8.21 0.73
N GLY A 242 14.87 8.76 1.47
CA GLY A 242 14.93 10.15 1.94
C GLY A 242 16.12 10.45 2.84
N TYR A 243 16.68 9.45 3.52
CA TYR A 243 17.87 9.58 4.35
C TYR A 243 19.14 9.95 3.55
N LEU A 244 19.14 9.74 2.22
CA LEU A 244 20.23 10.08 1.34
C LEU A 244 20.30 11.59 0.99
N TYR A 245 19.26 12.34 1.32
CA TYR A 245 19.07 13.75 0.94
C TYR A 245 19.00 14.65 2.16
N GLU A 246 19.00 15.97 1.92
CA GLU A 246 18.81 16.95 2.99
C GLU A 246 17.49 16.72 3.73
N LYS A 247 17.59 16.43 5.03
CA LYS A 247 16.45 16.05 5.90
C LYS A 247 15.31 17.06 5.90
N LYS A 248 15.64 18.37 5.87
CA LYS A 248 14.67 19.46 5.86
C LYS A 248 13.83 19.45 4.58
N GLU A 249 14.46 19.26 3.45
CA GLU A 249 13.82 19.25 2.14
C GLU A 249 12.89 18.04 1.98
N ILE A 250 13.38 16.85 2.32
CA ILE A 250 12.57 15.62 2.25
C ILE A 250 11.36 15.68 3.20
N LYS A 251 11.53 16.18 4.43
CA LYS A 251 10.40 16.38 5.34
C LYS A 251 9.34 17.31 4.76
N LYS A 252 9.75 18.38 4.09
CA LYS A 252 8.84 19.32 3.43
C LYS A 252 8.08 18.64 2.29
N LEU A 253 8.77 17.91 1.41
CA LEU A 253 8.16 17.16 0.32
C LEU A 253 7.17 16.10 0.82
N LEU A 254 7.56 15.30 1.81
CA LEU A 254 6.69 14.27 2.40
C LEU A 254 5.43 14.87 3.04
N LYS A 255 5.55 16.01 3.74
CA LYS A 255 4.39 16.72 4.33
C LYS A 255 3.40 17.20 3.25
N GLU A 256 3.93 17.73 2.15
CA GLU A 256 3.11 18.21 1.04
C GLU A 256 2.45 17.03 0.29
N MET A 257 3.21 15.96 0.05
CA MET A 257 2.67 14.76 -0.56
C MET A 257 1.58 14.10 0.30
N LYS A 258 1.74 14.09 1.63
CA LYS A 258 0.74 13.57 2.55
C LYS A 258 -0.60 14.27 2.35
N LYS A 259 -0.61 15.62 2.32
CA LYS A 259 -1.86 16.39 2.13
C LYS A 259 -2.63 15.97 0.88
N LEU A 260 -1.94 15.85 -0.26
CA LEU A 260 -2.60 15.47 -1.51
C LEU A 260 -2.98 13.98 -1.52
N GLN A 261 -2.17 13.13 -0.91
CA GLN A 261 -2.49 11.71 -0.78
C GLN A 261 -3.72 11.48 0.10
N ASP A 262 -3.87 12.24 1.19
CA ASP A 262 -5.03 12.15 2.09
C ASP A 262 -6.32 12.50 1.31
N VAL A 263 -6.31 13.58 0.53
CA VAL A 263 -7.48 13.97 -0.28
C VAL A 263 -7.77 12.95 -1.40
N LEU A 264 -6.74 12.46 -2.11
CA LEU A 264 -6.90 11.39 -3.11
C LEU A 264 -7.33 10.07 -2.47
N GLY A 265 -6.94 9.83 -1.21
CA GLY A 265 -7.36 8.69 -0.41
C GLY A 265 -8.84 8.73 -0.12
N LEU A 266 -9.30 9.80 0.48
CA LEU A 266 -10.72 10.01 0.81
C LEU A 266 -11.63 9.93 -0.42
N PHE A 267 -11.19 10.52 -1.54
CA PHE A 267 -11.94 10.41 -2.80
C PHE A 267 -12.03 8.96 -3.30
N HIS A 268 -10.93 8.22 -3.24
CA HIS A 268 -10.91 6.81 -3.63
C HIS A 268 -11.79 5.95 -2.70
N ASP A 269 -11.69 6.17 -1.40
CA ASP A 269 -12.44 5.42 -0.40
C ASP A 269 -13.96 5.68 -0.60
N SER A 270 -14.37 6.93 -0.89
CA SER A 270 -15.76 7.24 -1.25
C SER A 270 -16.23 6.56 -2.55
N HIS A 271 -15.31 6.35 -3.51
CA HIS A 271 -15.63 5.62 -4.74
C HIS A 271 -15.82 4.11 -4.47
N GLN A 272 -14.97 3.52 -3.64
CA GLN A 272 -15.11 2.12 -3.22
C GLN A 272 -16.39 1.90 -2.43
N GLN A 273 -16.71 2.79 -1.48
CA GLN A 273 -17.96 2.76 -0.73
C GLN A 273 -19.19 2.82 -1.65
N LYS A 274 -19.16 3.69 -2.65
CA LYS A 274 -20.23 3.77 -3.66
C LYS A 274 -20.42 2.43 -4.36
N MET A 275 -19.34 1.78 -4.81
CA MET A 275 -19.42 0.47 -5.47
C MET A 275 -19.98 -0.62 -4.53
N ILE A 276 -19.57 -0.61 -3.26
CA ILE A 276 -20.07 -1.56 -2.26
C ILE A 276 -21.58 -1.34 -2.04
N PHE A 277 -22.02 -0.09 -1.86
CA PHE A 277 -23.44 0.20 -1.68
C PHE A 277 -24.27 -0.14 -2.92
N GLU A 278 -23.78 0.10 -4.12
CA GLU A 278 -24.43 -0.32 -5.36
C GLU A 278 -24.59 -1.85 -5.43
N SER A 279 -23.56 -2.61 -5.04
CA SER A 279 -23.61 -4.07 -4.96
C SER A 279 -24.57 -4.57 -3.86
N LEU A 280 -24.61 -3.91 -2.71
CA LEU A 280 -25.55 -4.23 -1.64
C LEU A 280 -27.00 -3.98 -2.09
N LEU A 281 -27.26 -2.92 -2.85
CA LEU A 281 -28.56 -2.59 -3.42
C LEU A 281 -29.11 -3.68 -4.34
N GLU A 282 -28.23 -4.36 -5.11
CA GLU A 282 -28.63 -5.44 -6.01
C GLU A 282 -29.19 -6.67 -5.26
N THR A 283 -28.70 -6.92 -4.06
CA THR A 283 -29.04 -8.10 -3.24
C THR A 283 -30.01 -7.81 -2.10
N GLU A 284 -30.23 -6.55 -1.76
CA GLU A 284 -31.11 -6.14 -0.66
C GLU A 284 -32.57 -6.29 -1.04
N LYS A 285 -33.34 -6.97 -0.15
CA LYS A 285 -34.78 -7.20 -0.31
C LYS A 285 -35.65 -6.26 0.54
N ASN A 286 -35.11 -5.69 1.62
CA ASN A 286 -35.81 -4.79 2.48
C ASN A 286 -35.90 -3.39 1.83
N GLU A 287 -37.10 -2.95 1.48
CA GLU A 287 -37.33 -1.67 0.80
C GLU A 287 -36.87 -0.45 1.62
N ARG A 288 -36.97 -0.48 2.94
CA ARG A 288 -36.45 0.61 3.80
C ARG A 288 -34.97 0.72 3.72
N VAL A 289 -34.22 -0.40 3.82
CA VAL A 289 -32.77 -0.45 3.68
C VAL A 289 -32.36 -0.03 2.27
N ARG A 290 -33.09 -0.45 1.24
CA ARG A 290 -32.85 -0.01 -0.15
C ARG A 290 -32.98 1.50 -0.31
N SER A 291 -34.07 2.09 0.20
CA SER A 291 -34.29 3.54 0.16
C SER A 291 -33.20 4.29 0.91
N PHE A 292 -32.81 3.83 2.09
CA PHE A 292 -31.73 4.40 2.87
C PHE A 292 -30.40 4.40 2.11
N ILE A 293 -30.00 3.26 1.53
CA ILE A 293 -28.77 3.17 0.73
C ILE A 293 -28.81 4.14 -0.45
N LYS A 294 -29.93 4.18 -1.18
CA LYS A 294 -30.05 4.97 -2.42
C LYS A 294 -30.14 6.47 -2.16
N GLU A 295 -31.02 6.87 -1.24
CA GLU A 295 -31.40 8.26 -1.06
C GLU A 295 -30.48 9.00 -0.08
N ILE A 296 -29.93 8.30 0.89
CA ILE A 296 -29.05 8.90 1.88
C ILE A 296 -27.59 8.61 1.56
N LEU A 297 -27.17 7.34 1.56
CA LEU A 297 -25.75 7.01 1.45
C LEU A 297 -25.16 7.33 0.08
N LEU A 298 -25.78 6.87 -1.01
CA LEU A 298 -25.27 7.11 -2.37
C LEU A 298 -25.41 8.58 -2.79
N SER A 299 -26.48 9.29 -2.37
CA SER A 299 -26.61 10.71 -2.70
C SER A 299 -25.58 11.57 -1.98
N SER A 300 -25.32 11.30 -0.69
CA SER A 300 -24.28 11.97 0.10
C SER A 300 -22.89 11.75 -0.50
N LEU A 301 -22.57 10.51 -0.89
CA LEU A 301 -21.30 10.20 -1.55
C LEU A 301 -21.11 10.93 -2.89
N LYS A 302 -22.18 11.05 -3.70
CA LYS A 302 -22.12 11.79 -4.96
C LYS A 302 -21.87 13.28 -4.73
N ALA A 303 -22.53 13.90 -3.75
CA ALA A 303 -22.34 15.29 -3.39
C ALA A 303 -20.91 15.53 -2.86
N TYR A 304 -20.42 14.64 -2.00
CA TYR A 304 -19.06 14.65 -1.47
C TYR A 304 -18.01 14.58 -2.60
N GLN A 305 -18.12 13.62 -3.50
CA GLN A 305 -17.19 13.43 -4.62
C GLN A 305 -17.11 14.67 -5.51
N LYS A 306 -18.25 15.29 -5.82
CA LYS A 306 -18.30 16.53 -6.64
C LYS A 306 -17.53 17.68 -5.98
N LYS A 307 -17.64 17.83 -4.65
CA LYS A 307 -16.92 18.83 -3.87
C LYS A 307 -15.41 18.55 -3.82
N GLU A 308 -15.04 17.29 -3.59
CA GLU A 308 -13.63 16.91 -3.43
C GLU A 308 -12.83 16.99 -4.74
N ILE A 309 -13.43 16.70 -5.88
CA ILE A 309 -12.77 16.86 -7.19
C ILE A 309 -12.22 18.29 -7.38
N LEU A 310 -12.94 19.32 -6.95
CA LEU A 310 -12.48 20.70 -7.04
C LEU A 310 -11.25 20.98 -6.18
N LYS A 311 -11.23 20.43 -4.95
CA LYS A 311 -10.07 20.55 -4.05
C LYS A 311 -8.86 19.81 -4.61
N ILE A 312 -9.07 18.58 -5.11
CA ILE A 312 -8.01 17.78 -5.74
C ILE A 312 -7.37 18.56 -6.88
N ARG A 313 -8.17 19.12 -7.78
CA ARG A 313 -7.67 19.91 -8.93
C ARG A 313 -6.82 21.10 -8.50
N LYS A 314 -7.23 21.81 -7.46
CA LYS A 314 -6.44 22.91 -6.90
C LYS A 314 -5.08 22.42 -6.40
N GLN A 315 -5.06 21.34 -5.61
CA GLN A 315 -3.81 20.76 -5.07
C GLN A 315 -2.90 20.19 -6.16
N LEU A 316 -3.45 19.58 -7.21
CA LEU A 316 -2.68 19.11 -8.35
C LEU A 316 -2.00 20.25 -9.12
N LYS A 317 -2.68 21.39 -9.28
CA LYS A 317 -2.07 22.60 -9.88
C LYS A 317 -0.91 23.12 -9.03
N GLU A 318 -1.05 23.14 -7.69
CA GLU A 318 0.03 23.56 -6.79
C GLU A 318 1.22 22.58 -6.84
N PHE A 319 0.97 21.28 -6.98
CA PHE A 319 2.04 20.30 -7.17
C PHE A 319 2.85 20.56 -8.44
N LEU A 320 2.21 20.94 -9.55
CA LEU A 320 2.91 21.24 -10.81
C LEU A 320 3.88 22.42 -10.70
N LYS A 321 3.61 23.39 -9.83
CA LYS A 321 4.49 24.54 -9.58
C LYS A 321 5.81 24.17 -8.92
N LYS A 322 5.94 22.93 -8.41
CA LYS A 322 7.11 22.47 -7.65
C LYS A 322 8.16 21.76 -8.49
N GLU A 323 8.03 21.78 -9.80
CA GLU A 323 8.94 21.10 -10.71
C GLU A 323 10.39 21.48 -10.48
N GLU A 324 10.65 22.79 -10.29
CA GLU A 324 12.00 23.28 -10.08
C GLU A 324 12.60 22.76 -8.75
N ALA A 325 11.82 22.72 -7.68
CA ALA A 325 12.26 22.17 -6.40
C ALA A 325 12.60 20.67 -6.51
N TYR A 326 11.78 19.89 -7.25
CA TYR A 326 12.09 18.48 -7.50
C TYR A 326 13.34 18.30 -8.37
N ARG A 327 13.52 19.17 -9.36
CA ARG A 327 14.71 19.17 -10.20
C ARG A 327 15.97 19.46 -9.38
N GLN A 328 15.97 20.48 -8.56
CA GLN A 328 17.11 20.86 -7.72
C GLN A 328 17.53 19.77 -6.73
N ILE A 329 16.57 18.98 -6.20
CA ILE A 329 16.87 17.94 -5.22
C ILE A 329 17.33 16.63 -5.91
N PHE A 330 16.77 16.30 -7.09
CA PHE A 330 16.89 14.98 -7.69
C PHE A 330 17.54 14.99 -9.09
N THR A 331 18.16 16.07 -9.49
CA THR A 331 19.03 16.14 -10.69
C THR A 331 20.32 16.86 -10.38
#